data_eb75b0d722ff1a7d33342556ae98cf0e
#
_entry.id   eb75b0d722ff1a7d33342556ae98cf0e
#
_cell.length_a   1.000
_cell.length_b   1.000
_cell.length_c   1.000
_cell.angle_alpha   90.00
_cell.angle_beta   90.00
_cell.angle_gamma   90.00
#
_symmetry.space_group_name_H-M   'P 1'
#
loop_
_entity.id
_entity.type
_entity.pdbx_description
1 polymer ?
#
loop_
_entity_poly.entity_id
_entity_poly.type
_entity_poly.pdbx_seq_one_letter_code
_entity_poly.pdbx_strand_id
1 'polypeptide(L)'
;AELAMEAGLPDYHQVERILKAYLDSYSFQKDVMNLNDDEEYWSKYQKQQEIKNHRFAWVDDECFSTCYESEEELKACRDYLGVPQGGALSCIISNVVLNSVDKAVVDENDPDRFFVRFGDDILLAHTDYDKCCELMNSYVSALEAHHLPYHPFKSVSDFKDGEKTLKSFWDAKSKLPFYWGPGEGNASEWIGFVGYEVKYTGETRIRKSTLDKKFGAINKKYHSCLEKKKNPKDFSRFMQGTRRKIA
;
A
#
# COMPACT_ATOMS: atom_id res chain seq x y z
N ALA A 1 -3.44 -24.20 -3.68
CA ALA A 1 -4.06 -25.54 -3.82
C ALA A 1 -5.07 -25.79 -2.68
N GLU A 2 -4.71 -25.64 -1.40
CA GLU A 2 -5.61 -25.92 -0.26
C GLU A 2 -6.94 -25.15 -0.34
N LEU A 3 -6.91 -23.84 -0.53
CA LEU A 3 -8.13 -23.02 -0.64
C LEU A 3 -9.01 -23.42 -1.82
N ALA A 4 -8.42 -23.89 -2.91
CA ALA A 4 -9.17 -24.36 -4.08
C ALA A 4 -9.83 -25.71 -3.80
N MET A 5 -9.17 -26.58 -3.03
CA MET A 5 -9.72 -27.85 -2.58
C MET A 5 -10.84 -27.64 -1.57
N GLU A 6 -10.65 -26.76 -0.57
CA GLU A 6 -11.67 -26.37 0.41
C GLU A 6 -12.91 -25.76 -0.25
N ALA A 7 -12.72 -24.98 -1.32
CA ALA A 7 -13.81 -24.41 -2.11
C ALA A 7 -14.50 -25.41 -3.05
N GLY A 8 -14.06 -26.68 -3.09
CA GLY A 8 -14.66 -27.71 -3.94
C GLY A 8 -14.50 -27.44 -5.45
N LEU A 9 -13.47 -26.72 -5.86
CA LEU A 9 -13.24 -26.41 -7.28
C LEU A 9 -12.84 -27.68 -8.05
N PRO A 10 -13.54 -28.03 -9.13
CA PRO A 10 -13.40 -29.32 -9.81
C PRO A 10 -12.07 -29.50 -10.54
N ASP A 11 -11.32 -28.44 -10.79
CA ASP A 11 -10.05 -28.48 -11.50
C ASP A 11 -8.99 -27.55 -10.86
N TYR A 12 -8.65 -27.86 -9.61
CA TYR A 12 -7.63 -27.09 -8.87
C TYR A 12 -6.24 -27.17 -9.54
N HIS A 13 -5.92 -28.25 -10.25
CA HIS A 13 -4.66 -28.38 -10.99
C HIS A 13 -4.53 -27.36 -12.13
N GLN A 14 -5.63 -27.03 -12.78
CA GLN A 14 -5.61 -25.98 -13.81
C GLN A 14 -5.37 -24.61 -13.18
N VAL A 15 -6.00 -24.32 -12.04
CA VAL A 15 -5.77 -23.09 -11.27
C VAL A 15 -4.30 -22.99 -10.83
N GLU A 16 -3.75 -24.06 -10.29
CA GLU A 16 -2.35 -24.13 -9.88
C GLU A 16 -1.40 -23.85 -11.04
N ARG A 17 -1.63 -24.49 -12.20
CA ARG A 17 -0.82 -24.25 -13.42
C ARG A 17 -0.88 -22.82 -13.91
N ILE A 18 -2.05 -22.18 -13.88
CA ILE A 18 -2.23 -20.78 -14.28
C ILE A 18 -1.48 -19.86 -13.31
N LEU A 19 -1.63 -20.05 -12.01
CA LEU A 19 -0.95 -19.26 -10.98
C LEU A 19 0.56 -19.42 -11.08
N LYS A 20 1.06 -20.66 -11.24
CA LYS A 20 2.48 -20.93 -11.43
C LYS A 20 3.03 -20.25 -12.68
N ALA A 21 2.37 -20.40 -13.82
CA ALA A 21 2.79 -19.73 -15.05
C ALA A 21 2.78 -18.21 -14.93
N TYR A 22 1.84 -17.65 -14.16
CA TYR A 22 1.80 -16.22 -13.87
C TYR A 22 2.97 -15.77 -13.00
N LEU A 23 3.29 -16.50 -11.93
CA LEU A 23 4.43 -16.21 -11.07
C LEU A 23 5.76 -16.36 -11.81
N ASP A 24 5.90 -17.41 -12.61
CA ASP A 24 7.10 -17.66 -13.44
C ASP A 24 7.30 -16.61 -14.55
N SER A 25 6.27 -15.81 -14.86
CA SER A 25 6.36 -14.72 -15.85
C SER A 25 7.03 -13.46 -15.32
N TYR A 26 7.27 -13.37 -14.01
CA TYR A 26 7.87 -12.22 -13.33
C TYR A 26 9.12 -12.62 -12.57
N SER A 27 10.17 -11.85 -12.68
CA SER A 27 11.39 -11.99 -11.90
C SER A 27 11.79 -10.65 -11.31
N PHE A 28 11.81 -10.57 -10.00
CA PHE A 28 12.25 -9.35 -9.29
C PHE A 28 13.65 -8.91 -9.73
N GLN A 29 14.58 -9.85 -9.86
CA GLN A 29 15.95 -9.54 -10.26
C GLN A 29 16.04 -9.05 -11.70
N LYS A 30 15.33 -9.67 -12.64
CA LYS A 30 15.30 -9.26 -14.06
C LYS A 30 14.54 -7.95 -14.26
N ASP A 31 13.36 -7.86 -13.67
CA ASP A 31 12.38 -6.84 -14.00
C ASP A 31 12.55 -5.58 -13.15
N VAL A 32 13.22 -5.69 -12.00
CA VAL A 32 13.41 -4.58 -11.06
C VAL A 32 14.89 -4.30 -10.79
N MET A 33 15.65 -5.30 -10.31
CA MET A 33 17.03 -5.09 -9.91
C MET A 33 17.93 -4.70 -11.08
N ASN A 34 17.83 -5.40 -12.21
CA ASN A 34 18.62 -5.06 -13.40
C ASN A 34 18.23 -3.68 -13.93
N LEU A 35 16.94 -3.33 -13.90
CA LEU A 35 16.46 -2.00 -14.28
C LEU A 35 16.91 -0.93 -13.30
N ASN A 36 17.00 -1.24 -12.00
CA ASN A 36 17.45 -0.30 -10.99
C ASN A 36 18.90 0.13 -11.19
N ASP A 37 19.73 -0.77 -11.72
CA ASP A 37 21.15 -0.51 -12.01
C ASP A 37 21.39 -0.03 -13.45
N ASP A 38 20.36 0.08 -14.30
CA ASP A 38 20.46 0.53 -15.69
C ASP A 38 20.47 2.06 -15.78
N GLU A 39 21.67 2.62 -15.86
CA GLU A 39 21.87 4.07 -15.99
C GLU A 39 21.29 4.64 -17.30
N GLU A 40 21.30 3.88 -18.40
CA GLU A 40 20.73 4.32 -19.66
C GLU A 40 19.20 4.42 -19.57
N TYR A 41 18.55 3.45 -18.95
CA TYR A 41 17.11 3.48 -18.68
C TYR A 41 16.72 4.73 -17.88
N TRP A 42 17.39 4.98 -16.76
CA TRP A 42 17.09 6.09 -15.88
C TRP A 42 17.44 7.45 -16.46
N SER A 43 18.46 7.55 -17.30
CA SER A 43 18.82 8.80 -17.97
C SER A 43 17.70 9.37 -18.83
N LYS A 44 16.85 8.52 -19.39
CA LYS A 44 15.65 8.91 -20.15
C LYS A 44 14.60 9.59 -19.30
N TYR A 45 14.55 9.31 -18.00
CA TYR A 45 13.61 9.84 -17.03
C TYR A 45 14.16 10.97 -16.17
N GLN A 46 15.43 11.34 -16.29
CA GLN A 46 16.06 12.42 -15.52
C GLN A 46 15.33 13.75 -15.58
N LYS A 47 14.62 14.03 -16.65
CA LYS A 47 13.83 15.26 -16.85
C LYS A 47 12.49 15.23 -16.11
N GLN A 48 12.07 14.10 -15.60
CA GLN A 48 10.87 13.97 -14.79
C GLN A 48 11.28 14.09 -13.32
N GLN A 49 11.18 15.27 -12.74
CA GLN A 49 11.60 15.63 -11.38
C GLN A 49 10.96 14.76 -10.26
N GLU A 50 10.16 13.77 -10.60
CA GLU A 50 9.43 12.92 -9.65
C GLU A 50 10.24 11.68 -9.22
N ILE A 51 11.33 11.34 -9.92
CA ILE A 51 12.20 10.20 -9.58
C ILE A 51 13.49 10.74 -8.97
N LYS A 52 13.48 10.86 -7.64
CA LYS A 52 14.68 11.23 -6.91
C LYS A 52 15.69 10.08 -6.97
N ASN A 53 16.93 10.40 -7.33
CA ASN A 53 18.09 9.51 -7.32
C ASN A 53 18.15 8.41 -8.39
N HIS A 54 17.31 8.43 -9.42
CA HIS A 54 17.37 7.50 -10.56
C HIS A 54 17.32 6.02 -10.17
N ARG A 55 16.68 5.68 -9.06
CA ARG A 55 16.51 4.31 -8.55
C ARG A 55 15.17 4.13 -7.87
N PHE A 56 14.71 2.90 -7.84
CA PHE A 56 13.60 2.52 -6.97
C PHE A 56 14.10 2.52 -5.52
N ALA A 57 13.79 3.56 -4.77
CA ALA A 57 14.30 3.75 -3.42
C ALA A 57 14.00 2.58 -2.46
N TRP A 58 12.91 1.83 -2.71
CA TRP A 58 12.51 0.69 -1.91
C TRP A 58 13.33 -0.59 -2.19
N VAL A 59 14.11 -0.64 -3.26
CA VAL A 59 14.98 -1.79 -3.59
C VAL A 59 16.16 -1.88 -2.62
N ASP A 60 16.67 -0.72 -2.21
CA ASP A 60 17.77 -0.60 -1.25
C ASP A 60 17.22 -0.41 0.20
N ASP A 61 15.91 -0.51 0.39
CA ASP A 61 15.27 -0.26 1.68
C ASP A 61 15.51 -1.43 2.63
N GLU A 62 15.75 -1.10 3.89
CA GLU A 62 15.87 -2.05 5.01
C GLU A 62 14.65 -2.97 5.17
N CYS A 63 13.52 -2.61 4.54
CA CYS A 63 12.30 -3.43 4.53
C CYS A 63 12.55 -4.88 4.07
N PHE A 64 13.48 -5.12 3.15
CA PHE A 64 13.78 -6.48 2.69
C PHE A 64 14.71 -7.23 3.65
N SER A 65 15.62 -6.55 4.32
CA SER A 65 16.55 -7.18 5.26
C SER A 65 15.85 -7.71 6.51
N THR A 66 14.70 -7.16 6.88
CA THR A 66 13.93 -7.61 8.06
C THR A 66 13.17 -8.92 7.85
N CYS A 67 12.97 -9.34 6.60
CA CYS A 67 12.19 -10.53 6.24
C CYS A 67 13.02 -11.79 6.02
N TYR A 68 14.35 -11.67 6.01
CA TYR A 68 15.27 -12.76 5.73
C TYR A 68 16.37 -12.82 6.79
N GLU A 69 16.78 -14.02 7.18
CA GLU A 69 17.77 -14.24 8.23
C GLU A 69 19.19 -13.86 7.78
N SER A 70 19.44 -13.86 6.45
CA SER A 70 20.74 -13.51 5.87
C SER A 70 20.63 -12.89 4.48
N GLU A 71 21.71 -12.18 4.05
CA GLU A 71 21.82 -11.68 2.69
C GLU A 71 21.86 -12.80 1.64
N GLU A 72 22.43 -13.95 1.99
CA GLU A 72 22.49 -15.12 1.13
C GLU A 72 21.08 -15.66 0.86
N GLU A 73 20.24 -15.74 1.89
CA GLU A 73 18.85 -16.19 1.76
C GLU A 73 18.05 -15.22 0.88
N LEU A 74 18.13 -13.91 1.16
CA LEU A 74 17.50 -12.88 0.31
C LEU A 74 17.95 -12.99 -1.15
N LYS A 75 19.24 -13.17 -1.37
CA LYS A 75 19.81 -13.30 -2.72
C LYS A 75 19.32 -14.56 -3.44
N ALA A 76 19.17 -15.67 -2.74
CA ALA A 76 18.63 -16.91 -3.29
C ALA A 76 17.15 -16.80 -3.66
N CYS A 77 16.38 -16.03 -2.90
CA CYS A 77 14.93 -15.86 -3.11
C CYS A 77 14.57 -14.73 -4.10
N ARG A 78 15.48 -13.83 -4.46
CA ARG A 78 15.21 -12.63 -5.26
C ARG A 78 14.46 -12.88 -6.57
N ASP A 79 14.76 -13.97 -7.24
CA ASP A 79 14.13 -14.32 -8.53
C ASP A 79 12.65 -14.70 -8.38
N TYR A 80 12.22 -15.02 -7.17
CA TYR A 80 10.89 -15.51 -6.84
C TYR A 80 10.07 -14.52 -6.00
N LEU A 81 10.61 -13.30 -5.78
CA LEU A 81 9.96 -12.29 -4.96
C LEU A 81 8.89 -11.52 -5.70
N GLY A 82 7.76 -11.35 -5.01
CA GLY A 82 6.71 -10.43 -5.40
C GLY A 82 5.85 -10.90 -6.58
N VAL A 83 5.02 -9.99 -7.01
CA VAL A 83 4.11 -10.15 -8.16
C VAL A 83 4.10 -8.86 -8.98
N PRO A 84 3.88 -8.89 -10.30
CA PRO A 84 3.91 -7.71 -11.13
C PRO A 84 2.85 -6.71 -10.70
N GLN A 85 3.25 -5.45 -10.46
CA GLN A 85 2.33 -4.38 -10.10
C GLN A 85 1.36 -4.11 -11.26
N GLY A 86 0.04 -4.13 -10.97
CA GLY A 86 -1.01 -3.96 -11.99
C GLY A 86 -1.30 -5.21 -12.81
N GLY A 87 -0.70 -6.35 -12.47
CA GLY A 87 -1.01 -7.62 -13.10
C GLY A 87 -2.43 -8.11 -12.77
N ALA A 88 -3.06 -8.81 -13.73
CA ALA A 88 -4.46 -9.24 -13.61
C ALA A 88 -4.73 -10.15 -12.39
N LEU A 89 -3.78 -11.02 -12.03
CA LEU A 89 -3.90 -11.96 -10.92
C LEU A 89 -3.22 -11.46 -9.63
N SER A 90 -2.48 -10.37 -9.67
CA SER A 90 -1.71 -9.87 -8.50
C SER A 90 -2.59 -9.62 -7.28
N CYS A 91 -3.77 -9.01 -7.46
CA CYS A 91 -4.70 -8.78 -6.35
C CYS A 91 -5.25 -10.08 -5.75
N ILE A 92 -5.48 -11.10 -6.57
CA ILE A 92 -5.96 -12.41 -6.10
C ILE A 92 -4.84 -13.09 -5.30
N ILE A 93 -3.64 -13.13 -5.85
CA ILE A 93 -2.47 -13.74 -5.20
C ILE A 93 -2.18 -13.05 -3.87
N SER A 94 -2.17 -11.71 -3.85
CA SER A 94 -1.98 -10.94 -2.62
C SER A 94 -3.03 -11.27 -1.56
N ASN A 95 -4.30 -11.40 -1.95
CA ASN A 95 -5.36 -11.76 -1.01
C ASN A 95 -5.22 -13.21 -0.50
N VAL A 96 -4.78 -14.14 -1.33
CA VAL A 96 -4.51 -15.54 -0.92
C VAL A 96 -3.38 -15.59 0.09
N VAL A 97 -2.26 -14.89 -0.18
CA VAL A 97 -1.11 -14.84 0.73
C VAL A 97 -1.47 -14.16 2.04
N LEU A 98 -2.10 -12.99 1.98
CA LEU A 98 -2.48 -12.22 3.17
C LEU A 98 -3.62 -12.86 3.98
N ASN A 99 -4.36 -13.82 3.44
CA ASN A 99 -5.41 -14.51 4.18
C ASN A 99 -4.87 -15.24 5.43
N SER A 100 -3.67 -15.81 5.37
CA SER A 100 -3.04 -16.45 6.53
C SER A 100 -2.62 -15.41 7.59
N VAL A 101 -2.19 -14.22 7.15
CA VAL A 101 -1.88 -13.09 8.03
C VAL A 101 -3.14 -12.52 8.66
N ASP A 102 -4.21 -12.37 7.88
CA ASP A 102 -5.52 -11.91 8.38
C ASP A 102 -6.05 -12.85 9.49
N LYS A 103 -5.91 -14.16 9.31
CA LYS A 103 -6.32 -15.19 10.30
C LYS A 103 -5.59 -15.05 11.64
N ALA A 104 -4.41 -14.46 11.68
CA ALA A 104 -3.68 -14.24 12.93
C ALA A 104 -4.31 -13.16 13.82
N VAL A 105 -5.16 -12.31 13.26
CA VAL A 105 -5.77 -11.18 13.98
C VAL A 105 -7.29 -11.18 13.97
N VAL A 106 -7.93 -12.00 13.17
CA VAL A 106 -9.40 -12.16 13.17
C VAL A 106 -9.80 -13.11 14.30
N ASP A 107 -10.70 -12.65 15.15
CA ASP A 107 -11.35 -13.45 16.19
C ASP A 107 -12.82 -13.01 16.30
N GLU A 108 -13.73 -13.88 15.89
CA GLU A 108 -15.17 -13.60 15.90
C GLU A 108 -15.77 -13.56 17.33
N ASN A 109 -15.03 -14.03 18.34
CA ASN A 109 -15.47 -14.04 19.73
C ASN A 109 -15.08 -12.77 20.49
N ASP A 110 -14.31 -11.86 19.88
CA ASP A 110 -13.87 -10.61 20.49
C ASP A 110 -14.61 -9.42 19.85
N PRO A 111 -15.75 -8.97 20.45
CA PRO A 111 -16.57 -7.90 19.89
C PRO A 111 -15.90 -6.52 19.96
N ASP A 112 -14.84 -6.36 20.77
CA ASP A 112 -14.11 -5.12 20.94
C ASP A 112 -12.99 -4.94 19.94
N ARG A 113 -12.78 -5.94 19.08
CA ARG A 113 -11.77 -5.96 18.03
C ARG A 113 -12.37 -5.48 16.71
N PHE A 114 -11.62 -4.65 16.01
CA PHE A 114 -11.95 -4.24 14.64
C PHE A 114 -10.75 -4.47 13.73
N PHE A 115 -10.98 -5.14 12.62
CA PHE A 115 -10.00 -5.38 11.57
C PHE A 115 -10.61 -5.11 10.20
N VAL A 116 -9.90 -4.37 9.37
CA VAL A 116 -10.22 -4.21 7.95
C VAL A 116 -8.95 -4.10 7.12
N ARG A 117 -8.92 -4.77 5.99
CA ARG A 117 -7.84 -4.68 5.01
C ARG A 117 -8.39 -4.35 3.62
N PHE A 118 -7.72 -3.45 2.92
CA PHE A 118 -7.96 -3.13 1.52
C PHE A 118 -6.64 -3.17 0.76
N GLY A 119 -6.37 -4.28 0.07
CA GLY A 119 -5.07 -4.54 -0.54
C GLY A 119 -3.98 -4.66 0.53
N ASP A 120 -3.03 -3.75 0.51
CA ASP A 120 -1.93 -3.58 1.45
C ASP A 120 -2.24 -2.60 2.60
N ASP A 121 -3.32 -1.81 2.48
CA ASP A 121 -3.77 -0.91 3.54
C ASP A 121 -4.54 -1.69 4.61
N ILE A 122 -4.13 -1.55 5.88
CA ILE A 122 -4.67 -2.27 7.03
C ILE A 122 -5.04 -1.30 8.13
N LEU A 123 -6.17 -1.57 8.77
CA LEU A 123 -6.59 -0.90 10.00
C LEU A 123 -6.95 -1.95 11.05
N LEU A 124 -6.22 -1.93 12.16
CA LEU A 124 -6.49 -2.68 13.38
C LEU A 124 -6.93 -1.72 14.47
N ALA A 125 -7.96 -2.07 15.22
CA ALA A 125 -8.35 -1.32 16.41
C ALA A 125 -8.90 -2.28 17.48
N HIS A 126 -8.80 -1.84 18.73
CA HIS A 126 -9.36 -2.51 19.89
C HIS A 126 -9.74 -1.47 20.94
N THR A 127 -10.75 -1.73 21.76
CA THR A 127 -11.14 -0.82 22.85
C THR A 127 -10.11 -0.79 23.98
N ASP A 128 -9.32 -1.87 24.13
CA ASP A 128 -8.19 -1.96 25.06
C ASP A 128 -6.88 -1.73 24.32
N TYR A 129 -6.03 -0.83 24.84
CA TYR A 129 -4.76 -0.44 24.22
C TYR A 129 -3.73 -1.58 24.19
N ASP A 130 -3.61 -2.33 25.29
CA ASP A 130 -2.62 -3.41 25.40
C ASP A 130 -2.97 -4.54 24.44
N LYS A 131 -4.24 -4.87 24.32
CA LYS A 131 -4.73 -5.84 23.32
C LYS A 131 -4.53 -5.33 21.90
N CYS A 132 -4.66 -4.03 21.65
CA CYS A 132 -4.33 -3.46 20.33
C CYS A 132 -2.85 -3.64 19.99
N CYS A 133 -1.95 -3.47 20.97
CA CYS A 133 -0.52 -3.74 20.83
C CYS A 133 -0.24 -5.23 20.56
N GLU A 134 -0.91 -6.13 21.28
CA GLU A 134 -0.79 -7.58 21.06
C GLU A 134 -1.24 -7.98 19.65
N LEU A 135 -2.35 -7.42 19.17
CA LEU A 135 -2.84 -7.62 17.80
C LEU A 135 -1.85 -7.15 16.74
N MET A 136 -1.27 -5.96 16.94
CA MET A 136 -0.24 -5.46 16.04
C MET A 136 0.97 -6.40 15.99
N ASN A 137 1.45 -6.87 17.16
CA ASN A 137 2.58 -7.78 17.24
C ASN A 137 2.26 -9.12 16.56
N SER A 138 1.07 -9.66 16.77
CA SER A 138 0.62 -10.90 16.10
C SER A 138 0.57 -10.72 14.58
N TYR A 139 0.09 -9.58 14.11
CA TYR A 139 0.05 -9.25 12.69
C TYR A 139 1.45 -9.13 12.09
N VAL A 140 2.36 -8.43 12.77
CA VAL A 140 3.77 -8.28 12.34
C VAL A 140 4.46 -9.63 12.28
N SER A 141 4.35 -10.45 13.33
CA SER A 141 4.93 -11.79 13.35
C SER A 141 4.41 -12.67 12.22
N ALA A 142 3.13 -12.56 11.88
CA ALA A 142 2.57 -13.28 10.75
C ALA A 142 3.09 -12.77 9.39
N LEU A 143 3.32 -11.46 9.24
CA LEU A 143 3.99 -10.91 8.04
C LEU A 143 5.42 -11.45 7.91
N GLU A 144 6.20 -11.43 8.99
CA GLU A 144 7.58 -11.93 9.03
C GLU A 144 7.65 -13.42 8.70
N ALA A 145 6.75 -14.22 9.25
CA ALA A 145 6.65 -15.65 8.93
C ALA A 145 6.35 -15.95 7.46
N HIS A 146 5.78 -14.99 6.74
CA HIS A 146 5.54 -15.07 5.30
C HIS A 146 6.53 -14.26 4.44
N HIS A 147 7.62 -13.78 5.03
CA HIS A 147 8.62 -12.93 4.38
C HIS A 147 7.99 -11.71 3.66
N LEU A 148 6.99 -11.09 4.30
CA LEU A 148 6.31 -9.92 3.78
C LEU A 148 6.85 -8.66 4.45
N PRO A 149 7.53 -7.78 3.71
CA PRO A 149 8.08 -6.55 4.26
C PRO A 149 6.97 -5.56 4.65
N TYR A 150 7.21 -4.81 5.70
CA TYR A 150 6.34 -3.74 6.16
C TYR A 150 7.12 -2.44 6.38
N HIS A 151 6.44 -1.31 6.28
CA HIS A 151 7.07 -0.03 6.54
C HIS A 151 7.36 0.15 8.03
N PRO A 152 8.48 0.79 8.40
CA PRO A 152 8.81 1.07 9.80
C PRO A 152 7.67 1.81 10.50
N PHE A 153 7.35 1.33 11.71
CA PHE A 153 6.29 1.93 12.53
C PHE A 153 6.77 3.23 13.16
N LYS A 154 5.92 4.24 13.16
CA LYS A 154 6.16 5.55 13.76
C LYS A 154 5.16 5.81 14.88
N SER A 155 5.64 6.33 16.00
CA SER A 155 4.77 6.79 17.09
C SER A 155 4.01 8.04 16.67
N VAL A 156 2.76 8.16 17.11
CA VAL A 156 1.97 9.39 16.92
C VAL A 156 2.60 10.56 17.68
N SER A 157 3.22 10.31 18.84
CA SER A 157 3.95 11.32 19.63
C SER A 157 5.10 11.94 18.86
N ASP A 158 5.78 11.18 18.00
CA ASP A 158 6.91 11.66 17.18
C ASP A 158 6.52 12.80 16.23
N PHE A 159 5.23 12.98 16.01
CA PHE A 159 4.68 13.97 15.10
C PHE A 159 4.04 15.17 15.78
N LYS A 160 4.04 15.25 17.09
CA LYS A 160 3.32 16.32 17.83
C LYS A 160 4.15 17.51 18.22
N ASP A 161 5.47 17.46 18.07
CA ASP A 161 6.36 18.56 18.40
C ASP A 161 6.63 19.47 17.21
N GLY A 162 5.83 20.55 17.07
CA GLY A 162 6.04 21.65 16.13
C GLY A 162 5.16 21.61 14.86
N GLU A 163 5.27 22.66 14.03
CA GLU A 163 4.44 22.88 12.82
C GLU A 163 4.54 21.82 11.71
N LYS A 164 5.54 20.94 11.78
CA LYS A 164 5.74 19.85 10.81
C LYS A 164 4.86 18.63 11.05
N THR A 165 4.20 18.57 12.14
CA THR A 165 3.59 17.40 12.77
C THR A 165 2.51 16.71 11.95
N LEU A 166 1.50 17.43 11.52
CA LEU A 166 0.35 16.82 10.84
C LEU A 166 0.70 16.23 9.49
N LYS A 167 1.55 16.91 8.71
CA LYS A 167 1.95 16.40 7.39
C LYS A 167 2.79 15.14 7.52
N SER A 168 3.78 15.14 8.43
CA SER A 168 4.66 13.98 8.65
C SER A 168 3.88 12.77 9.18
N PHE A 169 2.89 12.98 10.05
CA PHE A 169 2.00 11.92 10.52
C PHE A 169 1.23 11.26 9.35
N TRP A 170 0.68 12.05 8.45
CA TRP A 170 -0.06 11.53 7.30
C TRP A 170 0.84 10.95 6.21
N ASP A 171 2.10 11.38 6.15
CA ASP A 171 3.09 10.84 5.23
C ASP A 171 3.71 9.53 5.76
N ALA A 172 3.65 9.27 7.07
CA ALA A 172 4.07 7.99 7.65
C ALA A 172 3.15 6.85 7.21
N LYS A 173 3.74 5.80 6.64
CA LYS A 173 3.00 4.66 6.11
C LYS A 173 2.41 3.79 7.21
N SER A 174 3.23 3.38 8.18
CA SER A 174 2.81 2.55 9.30
C SER A 174 2.90 3.31 10.62
N LYS A 175 1.95 3.06 11.51
CA LYS A 175 1.85 3.74 12.80
C LYS A 175 1.75 2.73 13.91
N LEU A 176 2.46 3.00 15.01
CA LEU A 176 2.27 2.30 16.28
C LEU A 176 0.85 2.56 16.81
N PRO A 177 0.30 1.68 17.65
CA PRO A 177 -0.98 1.89 18.29
C PRO A 177 -1.09 3.25 18.97
N PHE A 178 -2.23 3.90 18.84
CA PHE A 178 -2.53 5.18 19.45
C PHE A 178 -4.01 5.27 19.83
N TYR A 179 -4.35 6.16 20.74
CA TYR A 179 -5.73 6.42 21.11
C TYR A 179 -6.47 7.20 20.02
N TRP A 180 -7.58 6.66 19.55
CA TRP A 180 -8.45 7.35 18.60
C TRP A 180 -9.46 8.21 19.36
N GLY A 181 -9.11 9.45 19.57
CA GLY A 181 -9.92 10.36 20.38
C GLY A 181 -9.21 11.69 20.62
N PRO A 182 -9.87 12.58 21.42
CA PRO A 182 -9.25 13.83 21.84
C PRO A 182 -8.16 13.52 22.87
N GLY A 183 -7.06 14.26 22.83
CA GLY A 183 -5.98 14.14 23.82
C GLY A 183 -4.65 14.62 23.29
N GLU A 184 -3.72 14.69 24.23
CA GLU A 184 -2.31 14.98 23.98
C GLU A 184 -1.49 13.68 23.96
N GLY A 185 -0.22 13.77 23.55
CA GLY A 185 0.67 12.62 23.53
C GLY A 185 0.27 11.60 22.45
N ASN A 186 0.06 10.36 22.85
CA ASN A 186 -0.24 9.24 21.94
C ASN A 186 -1.74 9.14 21.59
N ALA A 187 -2.35 10.24 21.10
CA ALA A 187 -3.75 10.27 20.67
C ALA A 187 -3.91 11.02 19.34
N SER A 188 -4.87 10.65 18.54
CA SER A 188 -5.27 11.35 17.32
C SER A 188 -6.78 11.33 17.15
N GLU A 189 -7.37 12.48 16.85
CA GLU A 189 -8.82 12.57 16.59
C GLU A 189 -9.22 11.87 15.27
N TRP A 190 -8.29 11.72 14.34
CA TRP A 190 -8.58 11.23 13.00
C TRP A 190 -7.77 9.98 12.67
N ILE A 191 -8.42 9.02 12.02
CA ILE A 191 -7.79 7.87 11.38
C ILE A 191 -7.89 8.05 9.87
N GLY A 192 -6.79 7.81 9.13
CA GLY A 192 -6.77 7.80 7.68
C GLY A 192 -6.78 6.38 7.13
N PHE A 193 -7.74 6.09 6.22
CA PHE A 193 -7.82 4.81 5.56
C PHE A 193 -8.29 4.98 4.11
N VAL A 194 -7.59 4.37 3.14
CA VAL A 194 -7.93 4.35 1.70
C VAL A 194 -8.31 5.73 1.13
N GLY A 195 -7.56 6.77 1.53
CA GLY A 195 -7.78 8.15 1.03
C GLY A 195 -8.87 8.94 1.72
N TYR A 196 -9.53 8.36 2.73
CA TYR A 196 -10.48 9.03 3.62
C TYR A 196 -9.88 9.25 5.00
N GLU A 197 -10.49 10.13 5.76
CA GLU A 197 -10.22 10.36 7.18
C GLU A 197 -11.53 10.26 7.93
N VAL A 198 -11.50 9.53 9.05
CA VAL A 198 -12.65 9.31 9.94
C VAL A 198 -12.29 9.85 11.32
N LYS A 199 -13.13 10.70 11.87
CA LYS A 199 -12.99 11.24 13.22
C LYS A 199 -13.64 10.29 14.22
N TYR A 200 -13.14 10.27 15.45
CA TYR A 200 -13.74 9.49 16.54
C TYR A 200 -15.23 9.79 16.80
N THR A 201 -15.71 10.96 16.37
CA THR A 201 -17.13 11.36 16.44
C THR A 201 -17.98 10.79 15.31
N GLY A 202 -17.42 10.04 14.36
CA GLY A 202 -18.07 9.52 13.16
C GLY A 202 -18.08 10.46 11.96
N GLU A 203 -17.52 11.67 12.10
CA GLU A 203 -17.35 12.60 10.97
C GLU A 203 -16.35 12.02 9.96
N THR A 204 -16.69 12.09 8.67
CA THR A 204 -15.85 11.58 7.58
C THR A 204 -15.51 12.67 6.58
N ARG A 205 -14.27 12.63 6.05
CA ARG A 205 -13.85 13.53 4.98
C ARG A 205 -12.86 12.87 4.03
N ILE A 206 -12.75 13.39 2.83
CA ILE A 206 -11.69 12.99 1.90
C ILE A 206 -10.38 13.63 2.37
N ARG A 207 -9.30 12.83 2.41
CA ARG A 207 -7.97 13.31 2.77
C ARG A 207 -7.55 14.46 1.85
N LYS A 208 -7.03 15.56 2.43
CA LYS A 208 -6.61 16.75 1.69
C LYS A 208 -5.62 16.41 0.58
N SER A 209 -4.62 15.57 0.84
CA SER A 209 -3.64 15.16 -0.18
C SER A 209 -4.27 14.43 -1.36
N THR A 210 -5.36 13.71 -1.16
CA THR A 210 -6.13 13.04 -2.22
C THR A 210 -6.85 14.07 -3.10
N LEU A 211 -7.44 15.10 -2.49
CA LEU A 211 -8.06 16.21 -3.20
C LEU A 211 -7.02 17.01 -4.00
N ASP A 212 -5.90 17.37 -3.38
CA ASP A 212 -4.82 18.14 -4.01
C ASP A 212 -4.24 17.39 -5.23
N LYS A 213 -4.02 16.08 -5.12
CA LYS A 213 -3.59 15.24 -6.25
C LYS A 213 -4.61 15.26 -7.40
N LYS A 214 -5.91 15.13 -7.08
CA LYS A 214 -6.98 15.15 -8.10
C LYS A 214 -7.10 16.53 -8.77
N PHE A 215 -7.08 17.61 -7.99
CA PHE A 215 -7.13 18.98 -8.54
C PHE A 215 -5.87 19.30 -9.35
N GLY A 216 -4.69 18.91 -8.89
CA GLY A 216 -3.44 19.05 -9.64
C GLY A 216 -3.48 18.33 -11.00
N ALA A 217 -4.00 17.09 -11.02
CA ALA A 217 -4.15 16.35 -12.27
C ALA A 217 -5.16 17.00 -13.25
N ILE A 218 -6.26 17.57 -12.72
CA ILE A 218 -7.24 18.32 -13.52
C ILE A 218 -6.60 19.57 -14.10
N ASN A 219 -5.89 20.35 -13.30
CA ASN A 219 -5.20 21.56 -13.74
C ASN A 219 -4.14 21.26 -14.80
N LYS A 220 -3.29 20.23 -14.60
CA LYS A 220 -2.33 19.80 -15.62
C LYS A 220 -3.00 19.47 -16.96
N LYS A 221 -4.13 18.75 -16.93
CA LYS A 221 -4.90 18.43 -18.15
C LYS A 221 -5.51 19.69 -18.79
N TYR A 222 -6.04 20.60 -17.99
CA TYR A 222 -6.60 21.86 -18.47
C TYR A 222 -5.53 22.69 -19.20
N HIS A 223 -4.38 22.93 -18.57
CA HIS A 223 -3.27 23.65 -19.20
C HIS A 223 -2.76 22.96 -20.48
N SER A 224 -2.59 21.64 -20.45
CA SER A 224 -2.22 20.87 -21.66
C SER A 224 -3.23 21.03 -22.81
N CYS A 225 -4.53 21.17 -22.50
CA CYS A 225 -5.53 21.44 -23.54
C CYS A 225 -5.44 22.86 -24.10
N LEU A 226 -5.17 23.85 -23.24
CA LEU A 226 -4.98 25.24 -23.67
C LEU A 226 -3.74 25.39 -24.55
N GLU A 227 -2.60 24.83 -24.14
CA GLU A 227 -1.34 24.90 -24.88
C GLU A 227 -1.42 24.28 -26.26
N LYS A 228 -2.12 23.13 -26.38
CA LYS A 228 -2.25 22.42 -27.65
C LYS A 228 -3.28 23.05 -28.60
N LYS A 229 -3.91 24.18 -28.23
CA LYS A 229 -4.95 24.85 -29.05
C LYS A 229 -5.96 23.86 -29.66
N LYS A 230 -6.41 22.88 -28.88
CA LYS A 230 -7.33 21.84 -29.33
C LYS A 230 -8.66 22.45 -29.73
N ASN A 231 -9.28 21.91 -30.79
CA ASN A 231 -10.56 22.37 -31.27
C ASN A 231 -11.67 22.23 -30.19
N PRO A 232 -12.78 23.00 -30.32
CA PRO A 232 -13.86 23.00 -29.33
C PRO A 232 -14.48 21.63 -29.07
N LYS A 233 -14.45 20.69 -30.04
CA LYS A 233 -14.94 19.31 -29.88
C LYS A 233 -14.06 18.48 -28.93
N ASP A 234 -12.75 18.66 -29.01
CA ASP A 234 -11.80 17.98 -28.11
C ASP A 234 -11.91 18.52 -26.68
N PHE A 235 -12.15 19.83 -26.53
CA PHE A 235 -12.40 20.44 -25.23
C PHE A 235 -13.70 19.93 -24.60
N SER A 236 -14.76 19.80 -25.38
CA SER A 236 -16.03 19.24 -24.90
C SER A 236 -15.88 17.80 -24.41
N ARG A 237 -15.17 16.95 -25.16
CA ARG A 237 -14.85 15.55 -24.73
C ARG A 237 -14.00 15.53 -23.46
N PHE A 238 -13.05 16.42 -23.34
CA PHE A 238 -12.25 16.57 -22.13
C PHE A 238 -13.12 16.90 -20.92
N MET A 239 -14.01 17.89 -21.03
CA MET A 239 -14.92 18.30 -19.95
C MET A 239 -15.89 17.18 -19.55
N GLN A 240 -16.43 16.40 -20.51
CA GLN A 240 -17.27 15.25 -20.22
C GLN A 240 -16.52 14.16 -19.48
N GLY A 241 -15.29 13.86 -19.90
CA GLY A 241 -14.43 12.86 -19.23
C GLY A 241 -14.01 13.29 -17.81
N THR A 242 -13.88 14.61 -17.58
CA THR A 242 -13.53 15.15 -16.27
C THR A 242 -14.74 15.10 -15.32
N ARG A 243 -15.94 15.44 -15.79
CA ARG A 243 -17.18 15.32 -15.01
C ARG A 243 -17.44 13.90 -14.52
N ARG A 244 -17.22 12.87 -15.37
CA ARG A 244 -17.38 11.46 -14.98
C ARG A 244 -16.38 10.96 -13.92
N LYS A 245 -15.28 11.68 -13.69
CA LYS A 245 -14.26 11.33 -12.71
C LYS A 245 -14.40 12.07 -11.38
N ILE A 246 -15.26 13.10 -11.33
CA ILE A 246 -15.51 13.92 -10.14
C ILE A 246 -16.83 13.49 -9.47
N ALA A 247 -17.77 12.91 -10.22
CA ALA A 247 -18.98 12.28 -9.73
C ALA A 247 -18.72 10.84 -9.26
#